data_13f4575ddcb196fb3452c5f8c1304664
#
_entry.id   13f4575ddcb196fb3452c5f8c1304664
#
_cell.length_a   1.000
_cell.length_b   1.000
_cell.length_c   1.000
_cell.angle_alpha   90.00
_cell.angle_beta   90.00
_cell.angle_gamma   90.00
#
_symmetry.space_group_name_H-M   'P 1'
#
loop_
_entity.id
_entity.type
_entity.pdbx_description
1 polymer ?
#
loop_
_entity_poly.entity_id
_entity_poly.type
_entity_poly.pdbx_seq_one_letter_code
_entity_poly.pdbx_strand_id
1 'polypeptide(L)'
;GYTVLNSLVHRPGFFKAGIASYAVTNLFTLDIDTHKFESHYNASMVGVLPEDADFFKKWSAVFHADKIKDAVALFHGTEDTAVAPDQSETVAEALRANNIPHIFKMYEGEGHGWRKAETIEAFYKEVLAFLQQYVIFG
;
A
#
# COMPACT_ATOMS: atom_id res chain seq x y z
N GLY A 1 -0.41 0.00 6.14
CA GLY A 1 -0.54 -0.34 4.73
C GLY A 1 0.24 -1.58 4.30
N TYR A 2 1.50 -1.68 4.71
CA TYR A 2 2.37 -2.81 4.38
C TYR A 2 1.76 -4.15 4.82
N THR A 3 1.34 -4.24 6.07
CA THR A 3 0.74 -5.46 6.62
C THR A 3 -0.59 -5.79 5.93
N VAL A 4 -1.40 -4.79 5.62
CA VAL A 4 -2.68 -4.98 4.93
C VAL A 4 -2.47 -5.65 3.58
N LEU A 5 -1.60 -5.09 2.74
CA LEU A 5 -1.36 -5.63 1.39
C LEU A 5 -0.73 -7.02 1.44
N ASN A 6 0.22 -7.25 2.33
CA ASN A 6 0.81 -8.57 2.47
C ASN A 6 -0.18 -9.61 3.00
N SER A 7 -1.12 -9.20 3.86
CA SER A 7 -2.19 -10.09 4.30
C SER A 7 -3.09 -10.49 3.14
N LEU A 8 -3.44 -9.57 2.25
CA LEU A 8 -4.24 -9.86 1.06
C LEU A 8 -3.52 -10.78 0.09
N VAL A 9 -2.20 -10.61 -0.06
CA VAL A 9 -1.37 -11.44 -0.94
C VAL A 9 -1.26 -12.88 -0.40
N HIS A 10 -0.94 -13.02 0.89
CA HIS A 10 -0.64 -14.32 1.49
C HIS A 10 -1.87 -15.07 2.00
N ARG A 11 -3.03 -14.40 2.08
CA ARG A 11 -4.30 -14.98 2.48
C ARG A 11 -5.41 -14.58 1.51
N PRO A 12 -5.28 -14.90 0.21
CA PRO A 12 -6.27 -14.47 -0.78
C PRO A 12 -7.64 -15.07 -0.48
N GLY A 13 -8.67 -14.21 -0.53
CA GLY A 13 -10.05 -14.62 -0.27
C GLY A 13 -10.42 -14.71 1.19
N PHE A 14 -9.49 -14.53 2.12
CA PHE A 14 -9.78 -14.58 3.55
C PHE A 14 -10.54 -13.34 4.03
N PHE A 15 -10.22 -12.18 3.46
CA PHE A 15 -10.85 -10.90 3.79
C PHE A 15 -11.83 -10.52 2.69
N LYS A 16 -12.84 -9.69 3.00
CA LYS A 16 -13.74 -9.13 1.97
C LYS A 16 -13.12 -7.95 1.26
N ALA A 17 -12.31 -7.18 1.96
CA ALA A 17 -11.69 -5.98 1.42
C ALA A 17 -10.51 -5.57 2.28
N GLY A 18 -9.62 -4.75 1.73
CA GLY A 18 -8.50 -4.15 2.44
C GLY A 18 -8.39 -2.67 2.15
N ILE A 19 -8.04 -1.89 3.16
CA ILE A 19 -7.81 -0.45 3.05
C ILE A 19 -6.35 -0.20 3.41
N ALA A 20 -5.58 0.30 2.45
CA ALA A 20 -4.15 0.55 2.63
C ALA A 20 -3.85 2.03 2.45
N SER A 21 -3.45 2.68 3.53
CA SER A 21 -3.05 4.09 3.51
C SER A 21 -1.54 4.19 3.50
N TYR A 22 -1.00 4.99 2.56
CA TYR A 22 0.44 5.24 2.39
C TYR A 22 1.28 3.96 2.53
N ALA A 23 0.93 2.94 1.77
CA ALA A 23 1.49 1.60 1.92
C ALA A 23 2.88 1.44 1.33
N VAL A 24 3.73 0.70 2.03
CA VAL A 24 4.97 0.15 1.47
C VAL A 24 4.60 -1.10 0.67
N THR A 25 4.98 -1.14 -0.60
CA THR A 25 4.65 -2.25 -1.51
C THR A 25 5.88 -2.91 -2.12
N ASN A 26 7.00 -2.21 -2.12
CA ASN A 26 8.26 -2.68 -2.68
C ASN A 26 9.40 -2.36 -1.71
N LEU A 27 9.89 -3.38 -1.02
CA LEU A 27 10.95 -3.22 -0.03
C LEU A 27 12.28 -2.79 -0.65
N PHE A 28 12.52 -3.17 -1.91
CA PHE A 28 13.74 -2.74 -2.62
C PHE A 28 13.76 -1.22 -2.81
N THR A 29 12.66 -0.66 -3.29
CA THR A 29 12.53 0.79 -3.48
C THR A 29 12.55 1.53 -2.15
N LEU A 30 11.88 1.00 -1.13
CA LEU A 30 11.90 1.60 0.20
C LEU A 30 13.31 1.67 0.76
N ASP A 31 14.11 0.62 0.61
CA ASP A 31 15.48 0.56 1.11
C ASP A 31 16.34 1.66 0.47
N ILE A 32 16.20 1.87 -0.84
CA ILE A 32 16.89 2.94 -1.55
C ILE A 32 16.43 4.32 -1.04
N ASP A 33 15.13 4.54 -0.93
CA ASP A 33 14.55 5.83 -0.56
C ASP A 33 14.87 6.23 0.87
N THR A 34 14.96 5.27 1.80
CA THR A 34 15.21 5.55 3.21
C THR A 34 16.69 5.49 3.60
N HIS A 35 17.57 5.13 2.68
CA HIS A 35 18.98 4.91 2.97
C HIS A 35 19.67 6.07 3.67
N LYS A 36 19.30 7.31 3.35
CA LYS A 36 19.91 8.50 3.95
C LYS A 36 19.37 8.86 5.34
N PHE A 37 18.16 8.42 5.67
CA PHE A 37 17.47 8.86 6.88
C PHE A 37 17.42 7.76 7.95
N GLU A 38 17.20 6.53 7.53
CA GLU A 38 17.01 5.40 8.44
C GLU A 38 17.81 4.19 7.94
N SER A 39 19.10 4.39 7.66
CA SER A 39 19.96 3.42 6.97
C SER A 39 20.01 2.03 7.61
N HIS A 40 19.76 1.94 8.92
CA HIS A 40 19.78 0.65 9.63
C HIS A 40 18.40 0.13 10.02
N TYR A 41 17.35 0.93 9.81
CA TYR A 41 16.00 0.54 10.21
C TYR A 41 15.50 -0.67 9.41
N ASN A 42 15.60 -0.60 8.09
CA ASN A 42 15.15 -1.72 7.23
C ASN A 42 15.99 -2.97 7.47
N ALA A 43 17.29 -2.81 7.73
CA ALA A 43 18.16 -3.95 8.02
C ALA A 43 17.72 -4.71 9.28
N SER A 44 17.26 -4.00 10.31
CA SER A 44 16.79 -4.62 11.54
C SER A 44 15.42 -5.27 11.39
N MET A 45 14.58 -4.76 10.46
CA MET A 45 13.20 -5.24 10.26
C MET A 45 13.09 -6.36 9.23
N VAL A 46 13.76 -6.20 8.09
CA VAL A 46 13.55 -7.08 6.93
C VAL A 46 14.84 -7.63 6.33
N GLY A 47 16.01 -7.23 6.84
CA GLY A 47 17.28 -7.73 6.36
C GLY A 47 18.05 -6.73 5.49
N VAL A 48 19.12 -7.19 4.89
CA VAL A 48 20.10 -6.37 4.17
C VAL A 48 20.25 -6.85 2.72
N LEU A 49 20.27 -5.91 1.77
CA LEU A 49 20.57 -6.22 0.38
C LEU A 49 22.09 -6.26 0.15
N PRO A 50 22.58 -7.13 -0.76
CA PRO A 50 21.82 -8.09 -1.58
C PRO A 50 21.51 -9.44 -0.92
N GLU A 51 22.01 -9.68 0.28
CA GLU A 51 21.95 -10.99 0.96
C GLU A 51 20.51 -11.47 1.19
N ASP A 52 19.60 -10.54 1.50
CA ASP A 52 18.21 -10.86 1.83
C ASP A 52 17.24 -10.54 0.69
N ALA A 53 17.71 -10.54 -0.57
CA ALA A 53 16.89 -10.20 -1.72
C ALA A 53 15.65 -11.09 -1.86
N ASP A 54 15.76 -12.38 -1.58
CA ASP A 54 14.61 -13.30 -1.66
C ASP A 54 13.55 -12.95 -0.62
N PHE A 55 13.95 -12.56 0.58
CA PHE A 55 13.04 -12.11 1.62
C PHE A 55 12.34 -10.82 1.20
N PHE A 56 13.08 -9.86 0.64
CA PHE A 56 12.52 -8.61 0.14
C PHE A 56 11.46 -8.88 -0.93
N LYS A 57 11.75 -9.78 -1.87
CA LYS A 57 10.80 -10.13 -2.94
C LYS A 57 9.55 -10.79 -2.38
N LYS A 58 9.72 -11.76 -1.48
CA LYS A 58 8.59 -12.47 -0.86
C LYS A 58 7.63 -11.52 -0.15
N TRP A 59 8.15 -10.52 0.55
CA TRP A 59 7.37 -9.64 1.39
C TRP A 59 7.12 -8.26 0.79
N SER A 60 7.33 -8.12 -0.52
CA SER A 60 6.95 -6.91 -1.26
C SER A 60 5.69 -7.19 -2.07
N ALA A 61 4.58 -6.60 -1.64
CA ALA A 61 3.26 -6.89 -2.22
C ALA A 61 3.19 -6.62 -3.73
N VAL A 62 3.98 -5.69 -4.25
CA VAL A 62 3.97 -5.34 -5.67
C VAL A 62 4.29 -6.53 -6.58
N PHE A 63 5.13 -7.47 -6.12
CA PHE A 63 5.49 -8.65 -6.92
C PHE A 63 4.44 -9.76 -6.88
N HIS A 64 3.42 -9.62 -6.03
CA HIS A 64 2.41 -10.66 -5.79
C HIS A 64 0.99 -10.12 -5.90
N ALA A 65 0.82 -8.94 -6.47
CA ALA A 65 -0.50 -8.31 -6.58
C ALA A 65 -1.50 -9.16 -7.36
N ASP A 66 -1.02 -10.00 -8.26
CA ASP A 66 -1.85 -10.96 -9.01
C ASP A 66 -2.53 -12.00 -8.10
N LYS A 67 -2.01 -12.20 -6.89
CA LYS A 67 -2.60 -13.12 -5.91
C LYS A 67 -3.73 -12.51 -5.09
N ILE A 68 -3.88 -11.19 -5.11
CA ILE A 68 -4.93 -10.50 -4.39
C ILE A 68 -6.26 -10.79 -5.08
N LYS A 69 -7.27 -11.21 -4.30
CA LYS A 69 -8.61 -11.51 -4.80
C LYS A 69 -9.69 -10.64 -4.17
N ASP A 70 -9.35 -9.94 -3.12
CA ASP A 70 -10.28 -9.10 -2.38
C ASP A 70 -10.22 -7.65 -2.88
N ALA A 71 -11.32 -6.90 -2.73
CA ALA A 71 -11.33 -5.49 -3.11
C ALA A 71 -10.34 -4.68 -2.28
N VAL A 72 -9.68 -3.70 -2.91
CA VAL A 72 -8.62 -2.91 -2.28
C VAL A 72 -8.86 -1.42 -2.45
N ALA A 73 -8.74 -0.67 -1.37
CA ALA A 73 -8.71 0.79 -1.41
C ALA A 73 -7.30 1.25 -1.07
N LEU A 74 -6.70 2.05 -1.95
CA LEU A 74 -5.34 2.58 -1.80
C LEU A 74 -5.40 4.09 -1.63
N PHE A 75 -4.71 4.60 -0.63
CA PHE A 75 -4.64 6.05 -0.34
C PHE A 75 -3.20 6.46 -0.11
N HIS A 76 -2.80 7.58 -0.69
CA HIS A 76 -1.44 8.10 -0.53
C HIS A 76 -1.42 9.62 -0.66
N GLY A 77 -0.51 10.28 0.07
CA GLY A 77 -0.26 11.71 -0.06
C GLY A 77 0.83 11.99 -1.09
N THR A 78 0.65 13.04 -1.90
CA THR A 78 1.62 13.38 -2.95
C THR A 78 2.98 13.84 -2.40
N GLU A 79 3.01 14.30 -1.15
CA GLU A 79 4.23 14.81 -0.50
C GLU A 79 4.74 13.89 0.61
N ASP A 80 4.39 12.61 0.55
CA ASP A 80 4.89 11.61 1.50
C ASP A 80 6.38 11.37 1.25
N THR A 81 7.22 11.77 2.21
CA THR A 81 8.67 11.60 2.15
C THR A 81 9.14 10.35 2.89
N ALA A 82 8.30 9.76 3.72
CA ALA A 82 8.61 8.51 4.41
C ALA A 82 8.41 7.31 3.49
N VAL A 83 7.28 7.30 2.75
CA VAL A 83 6.98 6.27 1.76
C VAL A 83 6.55 6.98 0.48
N ALA A 84 7.34 6.86 -0.57
CA ALA A 84 7.07 7.56 -1.83
C ALA A 84 5.73 7.12 -2.44
N PRO A 85 4.96 8.03 -3.05
CA PRO A 85 3.65 7.72 -3.63
C PRO A 85 3.66 6.63 -4.71
N ASP A 86 4.78 6.43 -5.40
CA ASP A 86 4.91 5.39 -6.43
C ASP A 86 4.72 3.97 -5.84
N GLN A 87 4.91 3.80 -4.55
CA GLN A 87 4.61 2.53 -3.87
C GLN A 87 3.14 2.11 -4.08
N SER A 88 2.20 3.05 -3.88
CA SER A 88 0.78 2.78 -4.11
C SER A 88 0.44 2.74 -5.61
N GLU A 89 1.06 3.59 -6.42
CA GLU A 89 0.80 3.63 -7.86
C GLU A 89 1.13 2.31 -8.55
N THR A 90 2.26 1.70 -8.21
CA THR A 90 2.67 0.43 -8.83
C THR A 90 1.71 -0.70 -8.49
N VAL A 91 1.20 -0.75 -7.27
CA VAL A 91 0.20 -1.76 -6.90
C VAL A 91 -1.14 -1.48 -7.60
N ALA A 92 -1.55 -0.21 -7.69
CA ALA A 92 -2.78 0.15 -8.39
C ALA A 92 -2.74 -0.29 -9.85
N GLU A 93 -1.61 -0.11 -10.53
CA GLU A 93 -1.43 -0.58 -11.91
C GLU A 93 -1.54 -2.10 -12.01
N ALA A 94 -0.93 -2.83 -11.07
CA ALA A 94 -1.00 -4.28 -11.05
C ALA A 94 -2.41 -4.79 -10.78
N LEU A 95 -3.15 -4.14 -9.89
CA LEU A 95 -4.55 -4.49 -9.61
C LEU A 95 -5.43 -4.25 -10.85
N ARG A 96 -5.18 -3.16 -11.56
CA ARG A 96 -5.90 -2.87 -12.81
C ARG A 96 -5.61 -3.93 -13.87
N ALA A 97 -4.36 -4.31 -14.03
CA ALA A 97 -3.94 -5.32 -15.00
C ALA A 97 -4.57 -6.69 -14.72
N ASN A 98 -4.84 -7.01 -13.45
CA ASN A 98 -5.43 -8.27 -13.03
C ASN A 98 -6.94 -8.19 -12.79
N ASN A 99 -7.58 -7.08 -13.15
CA ASN A 99 -9.03 -6.86 -13.02
C ASN A 99 -9.54 -7.02 -11.58
N ILE A 100 -8.74 -6.63 -10.60
CA ILE A 100 -9.13 -6.66 -9.18
C ILE A 100 -9.91 -5.37 -8.86
N PRO A 101 -11.11 -5.44 -8.25
CA PRO A 101 -11.84 -4.25 -7.84
C PRO A 101 -11.02 -3.41 -6.87
N HIS A 102 -10.81 -2.14 -7.20
CA HIS A 102 -10.00 -1.26 -6.35
C HIS A 102 -10.36 0.21 -6.56
N ILE A 103 -10.01 1.02 -5.56
CA ILE A 103 -9.94 2.47 -5.72
C ILE A 103 -8.53 2.93 -5.35
N PHE A 104 -8.10 4.02 -5.96
CA PHE A 104 -6.80 4.62 -5.66
C PHE A 104 -6.97 6.14 -5.63
N LYS A 105 -6.69 6.74 -4.48
CA LYS A 105 -6.83 8.19 -4.27
C LYS A 105 -5.51 8.78 -3.81
N MET A 106 -5.06 9.83 -4.51
CA MET A 106 -3.93 10.64 -4.13
C MET A 106 -4.44 11.93 -3.50
N TYR A 107 -3.87 12.32 -2.37
CA TYR A 107 -4.23 13.57 -1.70
C TYR A 107 -3.10 14.57 -1.85
N GLU A 108 -3.35 15.61 -2.64
CA GLU A 108 -2.35 16.61 -2.95
C GLU A 108 -1.96 17.42 -1.71
N GLY A 109 -0.65 17.60 -1.53
CA GLY A 109 -0.10 18.35 -0.41
C GLY A 109 -0.08 17.60 0.92
N GLU A 110 -0.52 16.35 0.95
CA GLU A 110 -0.46 15.53 2.17
C GLU A 110 0.79 14.67 2.20
N GLY A 111 1.32 14.45 3.42
CA GLY A 111 2.46 13.59 3.66
C GLY A 111 2.06 12.22 4.16
N HIS A 112 2.86 11.66 5.07
CA HIS A 112 2.58 10.35 5.68
C HIS A 112 1.58 10.51 6.83
N GLY A 113 0.33 10.69 6.46
CA GLY A 113 -0.78 10.99 7.37
C GLY A 113 -1.56 12.22 6.89
N TRP A 114 -2.84 12.25 7.18
CA TRP A 114 -3.72 13.33 6.72
C TRP A 114 -3.76 14.46 7.76
N ARG A 115 -3.47 15.68 7.35
CA ARG A 115 -3.45 16.84 8.25
C ARG A 115 -4.51 17.88 7.92
N LYS A 116 -4.89 17.99 6.63
CA LYS A 116 -5.91 18.96 6.21
C LYS A 116 -7.31 18.44 6.54
N ALA A 117 -8.18 19.31 7.06
CA ALA A 117 -9.53 18.92 7.43
C ALA A 117 -10.32 18.40 6.23
N GLU A 118 -10.19 19.03 5.08
CA GLU A 118 -10.87 18.61 3.86
C GLU A 118 -10.38 17.24 3.36
N THR A 119 -9.10 16.92 3.57
CA THR A 119 -8.55 15.60 3.21
C THR A 119 -9.10 14.52 4.12
N ILE A 120 -9.15 14.78 5.42
CA ILE A 120 -9.70 13.84 6.40
C ILE A 120 -11.16 13.55 6.10
N GLU A 121 -11.95 14.58 5.78
CA GLU A 121 -13.35 14.41 5.42
C GLU A 121 -13.50 13.60 4.13
N ALA A 122 -12.74 13.92 3.10
CA ALA A 122 -12.76 13.19 1.83
C ALA A 122 -12.36 11.74 2.04
N PHE A 123 -11.33 11.47 2.84
CA PHE A 123 -10.87 10.12 3.14
C PHE A 123 -11.98 9.28 3.80
N TYR A 124 -12.65 9.82 4.80
CA TYR A 124 -13.74 9.08 5.47
C TYR A 124 -14.92 8.81 4.54
N LYS A 125 -15.24 9.76 3.66
CA LYS A 125 -16.30 9.56 2.66
C LYS A 125 -15.95 8.45 1.68
N GLU A 126 -14.71 8.41 1.20
CA GLU A 126 -14.25 7.36 0.28
C GLU A 126 -14.20 6.00 0.97
N VAL A 127 -13.73 5.94 2.20
CA VAL A 127 -13.70 4.69 2.98
C VAL A 127 -15.11 4.17 3.19
N LEU A 128 -16.05 5.04 3.58
CA LEU A 128 -17.44 4.62 3.79
C LEU A 128 -18.06 4.09 2.49
N ALA A 129 -17.89 4.79 1.38
CA ALA A 129 -18.42 4.35 0.10
C ALA A 129 -17.83 3.01 -0.32
N PHE A 130 -16.52 2.81 -0.13
CA PHE A 130 -15.84 1.57 -0.45
C PHE A 130 -16.37 0.41 0.41
N LEU A 131 -16.54 0.63 1.72
CA LEU A 131 -17.07 -0.40 2.62
C LEU A 131 -18.51 -0.75 2.29
N GLN A 132 -19.33 0.23 1.94
CA GLN A 132 -20.72 -0.03 1.53
C GLN A 132 -20.76 -0.89 0.27
N GLN A 133 -19.92 -0.58 -0.71
CA GLN A 133 -19.91 -1.27 -2.00
C GLN A 133 -19.40 -2.72 -1.87
N TYR A 134 -18.31 -2.95 -1.13
CA TYR A 134 -17.60 -4.21 -1.16
C TYR A 134 -17.75 -5.07 0.10
N VAL A 135 -18.20 -4.53 1.20
CA VAL A 135 -18.33 -5.26 2.46
C VAL A 135 -19.79 -5.38 2.87
N ILE A 136 -20.53 -4.27 2.91
CA ILE A 136 -21.91 -4.25 3.43
C ILE A 136 -22.90 -4.79 2.40
N PHE A 137 -22.77 -4.34 1.15
CA PHE A 137 -23.70 -4.69 0.06
C PHE A 137 -23.06 -5.59 -1.01
N GLY A 138 -21.80 -5.92 -0.84
CA GLY A 138 -21.05 -6.74 -1.79
C GLY A 138 -21.09 -8.24 -1.52
#